data_7146efbfbeff2145c4c7e999be53622b
#
_entry.id   7146efbfbeff2145c4c7e999be53622b
#
_cell.length_a   1.000
_cell.length_b   1.000
_cell.length_c   1.000
_cell.angle_alpha   90.00
_cell.angle_beta   90.00
_cell.angle_gamma   90.00
#
_symmetry.space_group_name_H-M   'P 1'
#
loop_
_entity.id
_entity.type
_entity.pdbx_description
1 polymer ?
#
loop_
_entity_poly.entity_id
_entity_poly.type
_entity_poly.pdbx_seq_one_letter_code
_entity_poly.pdbx_strand_id
1 'polypeptide(L)'
;MRKSAVIIPVLGALLTTSAVWGYYAVKSKNAEIAALENELKTLREKEKRSAIDREISRQLEAIAFQQEAVSDERRQEAERQSAIARMMTQKADEERLRAISAQREAEISEKKALDALENAEKQRLIAEDKQREAEYSKSVVDTLSYLGLGRSLASLSSTKYIAGEKEMATLLAGASCYFTTHYNGDLYEPSVFRALSLAGGGGQKFQPGEGCISATAFLKDGSLISVSTYGEIFHCENNSSKVIFRNKELDFRALALEGDGTGYALSFTGELVKIQKNTCTRIALDDMARAKILCKLSSGNLIIATANKIALFDTKNDKIVKTADHLQEITCIAACKLFDAAGKMYEITENIDLKPLDSKINTTVTAYTEALGGRYKAFGTKDGSIYYCSHDGKITELTGHRSKITALSFTPYGLLSSSLDKTVRLWTANSGKVEPITVHTAQNWVMCMAVREGYSRLVSGDAGGAIEISPISADEMLSNLKQKLTREMSADEWNYYIGKNIQQISIKDRL
;
A
#
# COMPACT_ATOMS: atom_id res chain seq x y z
N MET A 1 11.06 61.37 -26.23
CA MET A 1 11.57 59.99 -25.98
C MET A 1 12.65 60.01 -24.91
N ARG A 2 12.31 60.16 -23.63
CA ARG A 2 13.21 60.03 -22.46
C ARG A 2 12.39 59.95 -21.18
N LYS A 3 11.69 58.84 -20.94
CA LYS A 3 11.03 58.56 -19.62
C LYS A 3 11.00 57.08 -19.24
N SER A 4 11.66 56.20 -19.99
CA SER A 4 11.64 54.75 -19.68
C SER A 4 12.91 54.19 -19.04
N ALA A 5 13.95 55.00 -18.80
CA ALA A 5 15.23 54.52 -18.29
C ALA A 5 15.38 54.56 -16.74
N VAL A 6 14.36 55.09 -16.01
CA VAL A 6 14.48 55.24 -14.55
C VAL A 6 13.68 54.19 -13.77
N ILE A 7 12.74 53.49 -14.44
CA ILE A 7 11.85 52.54 -13.74
C ILE A 7 12.53 51.17 -13.50
N ILE A 8 13.42 50.74 -14.39
CA ILE A 8 14.07 49.42 -14.28
C ILE A 8 15.02 49.28 -13.08
N PRO A 9 15.87 50.28 -12.75
CA PRO A 9 16.77 50.12 -11.59
C PRO A 9 16.04 50.19 -10.23
N VAL A 10 14.89 50.85 -10.16
CA VAL A 10 14.09 50.92 -8.91
C VAL A 10 13.40 49.63 -8.59
N LEU A 11 12.89 48.92 -9.60
CA LEU A 11 12.29 47.59 -9.42
C LEU A 11 13.35 46.54 -9.06
N GLY A 12 14.55 46.62 -9.60
CA GLY A 12 15.66 45.75 -9.24
C GLY A 12 16.11 45.90 -7.78
N ALA A 13 16.14 47.13 -7.30
CA ALA A 13 16.52 47.46 -5.92
C ALA A 13 15.45 47.01 -4.91
N LEU A 14 14.18 47.07 -5.26
CA LEU A 14 13.07 46.59 -4.41
C LEU A 14 13.03 45.06 -4.29
N LEU A 15 13.35 44.35 -5.36
CA LEU A 15 13.42 42.88 -5.33
C LEU A 15 14.62 42.39 -4.52
N THR A 16 15.77 43.06 -4.61
CA THR A 16 16.95 42.66 -3.82
C THR A 16 16.79 42.98 -2.34
N THR A 17 16.12 44.06 -1.99
CA THR A 17 15.85 44.39 -0.59
C THR A 17 14.82 43.46 0.04
N SER A 18 13.81 42.99 -0.70
CA SER A 18 12.87 42.02 -0.20
C SER A 18 13.50 40.61 -0.01
N ALA A 19 14.43 40.21 -0.88
CA ALA A 19 15.16 38.97 -0.76
C ALA A 19 16.14 38.98 0.45
N VAL A 20 16.79 40.08 0.69
CA VAL A 20 17.68 40.27 1.85
C VAL A 20 16.89 40.29 3.15
N TRP A 21 15.72 40.94 3.15
CA TRP A 21 14.85 40.97 4.33
C TRP A 21 14.27 39.56 4.64
N GLY A 22 13.87 38.84 3.61
CA GLY A 22 13.44 37.45 3.73
C GLY A 22 14.55 36.54 4.31
N TYR A 23 15.79 36.74 3.87
CA TYR A 23 16.92 35.95 4.39
C TYR A 23 17.20 36.26 5.88
N TYR A 24 17.14 37.50 6.31
CA TYR A 24 17.32 37.87 7.72
C TYR A 24 16.15 37.43 8.60
N ALA A 25 14.93 37.45 8.09
CA ALA A 25 13.77 36.95 8.80
C ALA A 25 13.84 35.43 9.03
N VAL A 26 14.29 34.66 8.03
CA VAL A 26 14.52 33.21 8.15
C VAL A 26 15.68 32.91 9.11
N LYS A 27 16.73 33.68 9.09
CA LYS A 27 17.89 33.52 9.99
C LYS A 27 17.53 33.84 11.45
N SER A 28 16.69 34.84 11.68
CA SER A 28 16.15 35.20 13.00
C SER A 28 15.24 34.11 13.55
N LYS A 29 14.35 33.55 12.69
CA LYS A 29 13.48 32.42 13.06
C LYS A 29 14.26 31.16 13.39
N ASN A 30 15.33 30.89 12.67
CA ASN A 30 16.19 29.72 12.95
C ASN A 30 16.97 29.89 14.28
N ALA A 31 17.32 31.10 14.67
CA ALA A 31 17.95 31.36 15.97
C ALA A 31 16.94 31.21 17.14
N GLU A 32 15.70 31.60 16.91
CA GLU A 32 14.60 31.41 17.86
C GLU A 32 14.24 29.91 18.04
N ILE A 33 14.26 29.15 16.95
CA ILE A 33 14.09 27.70 16.98
C ILE A 33 15.23 27.02 17.75
N ALA A 34 16.48 27.43 17.55
CA ALA A 34 17.60 26.86 18.28
C ALA A 34 17.58 27.18 19.81
N ALA A 35 17.06 28.35 20.16
CA ALA A 35 16.85 28.72 21.58
C ALA A 35 15.73 27.89 22.22
N LEU A 36 14.65 27.67 21.49
CA LEU A 36 13.53 26.80 21.94
C LEU A 36 13.93 25.33 22.02
N GLU A 37 14.80 24.85 21.13
CA GLU A 37 15.33 23.49 21.21
C GLU A 37 16.21 23.27 22.46
N ASN A 38 16.96 24.28 22.88
CA ASN A 38 17.75 24.22 24.10
C ASN A 38 16.88 24.24 25.36
N GLU A 39 15.81 25.03 25.33
CA GLU A 39 14.82 25.07 26.43
C GLU A 39 14.04 23.75 26.54
N LEU A 40 13.72 23.16 25.41
CA LEU A 40 13.08 21.82 25.30
C LEU A 40 14.01 20.71 25.81
N LYS A 41 15.33 20.90 25.67
CA LYS A 41 16.35 19.95 26.16
C LYS A 41 16.44 19.98 27.69
N THR A 42 16.31 21.16 28.28
CA THR A 42 16.32 21.33 29.74
C THR A 42 15.02 20.87 30.42
N LEU A 43 13.90 20.92 29.72
CA LEU A 43 12.62 20.37 30.19
C LEU A 43 12.59 18.83 30.14
N ARG A 44 13.25 18.22 29.14
CA ARG A 44 13.35 16.75 29.03
C ARG A 44 14.11 16.08 30.18
N GLU A 45 14.98 16.78 30.84
CA GLU A 45 15.69 16.23 32.04
C GLU A 45 14.82 16.22 33.29
N LYS A 46 13.75 17.01 33.37
CA LYS A 46 12.81 17.05 34.52
C LYS A 46 11.66 16.04 34.43
N GLU A 47 11.37 15.49 33.23
CA GLU A 47 10.20 14.64 33.00
C GLU A 47 10.44 13.12 33.08
N LYS A 48 11.46 12.66 33.76
CA LYS A 48 11.68 11.21 33.99
C LYS A 48 10.71 10.57 35.00
N ARG A 49 9.56 11.19 35.31
CA ARG A 49 8.63 10.63 36.31
C ARG A 49 7.16 10.78 35.89
N SER A 50 6.64 9.94 35.04
CA SER A 50 5.31 9.31 35.18
C SER A 50 5.00 8.39 34.00
N ALA A 51 4.43 7.23 34.29
CA ALA A 51 4.00 6.24 33.29
C ALA A 51 2.80 6.74 32.42
N ILE A 52 2.05 7.71 32.96
CA ILE A 52 0.86 8.28 32.34
C ILE A 52 1.24 9.19 31.15
N ASP A 53 2.32 9.97 31.28
CA ASP A 53 2.75 10.87 30.19
C ASP A 53 3.28 10.11 28.97
N ARG A 54 3.83 8.89 29.19
CA ARG A 54 4.25 8.04 28.06
C ARG A 54 3.06 7.49 27.27
N GLU A 55 1.97 7.17 27.94
CA GLU A 55 0.76 6.66 27.28
C GLU A 55 0.06 7.77 26.49
N ILE A 56 -0.01 8.97 27.05
CA ILE A 56 -0.57 10.15 26.37
C ILE A 56 0.29 10.54 25.16
N SER A 57 1.63 10.52 25.30
CA SER A 57 2.53 10.79 24.19
C SER A 57 2.39 9.77 23.07
N ARG A 58 2.23 8.48 23.40
CA ARG A 58 1.97 7.41 22.40
C ARG A 58 0.63 7.59 21.70
N GLN A 59 -0.40 7.99 22.43
CA GLN A 59 -1.70 8.27 21.81
C GLN A 59 -1.65 9.51 20.92
N LEU A 60 -0.92 10.55 21.33
CA LEU A 60 -0.73 11.75 20.51
C LEU A 60 0.12 11.49 19.25
N GLU A 61 1.16 10.66 19.35
CA GLU A 61 1.92 10.22 18.18
C GLU A 61 1.07 9.39 17.20
N ALA A 62 0.24 8.49 17.74
CA ALA A 62 -0.68 7.70 16.89
C ALA A 62 -1.71 8.60 16.18
N ILE A 63 -2.24 9.61 16.87
CA ILE A 63 -3.17 10.59 16.30
C ILE A 63 -2.46 11.46 15.27
N ALA A 64 -1.23 11.91 15.55
CA ALA A 64 -0.44 12.71 14.61
C ALA A 64 -0.13 11.93 13.33
N PHE A 65 0.23 10.65 13.46
CA PHE A 65 0.49 9.78 12.32
C PHE A 65 -0.78 9.51 11.49
N GLN A 66 -1.93 9.33 12.15
CA GLN A 66 -3.21 9.23 11.45
C GLN A 66 -3.59 10.53 10.73
N GLN A 67 -3.34 11.69 11.35
CA GLN A 67 -3.58 12.99 10.70
C GLN A 67 -2.65 13.21 9.50
N GLU A 68 -1.40 12.78 9.59
CA GLU A 68 -0.44 12.89 8.49
C GLU A 68 -0.86 12.00 7.31
N ALA A 69 -1.25 10.73 7.57
CA ALA A 69 -1.75 9.82 6.54
C ALA A 69 -3.01 10.37 5.83
N VAL A 70 -3.95 10.93 6.61
CA VAL A 70 -5.16 11.58 6.06
C VAL A 70 -4.82 12.84 5.27
N SER A 71 -3.79 13.60 5.70
CA SER A 71 -3.33 14.78 4.98
C SER A 71 -2.69 14.44 3.63
N ASP A 72 -1.86 13.39 3.60
CA ASP A 72 -1.21 12.93 2.37
C ASP A 72 -2.25 12.35 1.38
N GLU A 73 -3.25 11.64 1.88
CA GLU A 73 -4.35 11.13 1.06
C GLU A 73 -5.19 12.26 0.44
N ARG A 74 -5.50 13.32 1.22
CA ARG A 74 -6.19 14.53 0.71
C ARG A 74 -5.36 15.27 -0.32
N ARG A 75 -4.04 15.32 -0.14
CA ARG A 75 -3.13 15.97 -1.08
C ARG A 75 -3.09 15.23 -2.43
N GLN A 76 -3.00 13.90 -2.39
CA GLN A 76 -3.04 13.08 -3.60
C GLN A 76 -4.38 13.19 -4.34
N GLU A 77 -5.49 13.23 -3.61
CA GLU A 77 -6.81 13.41 -4.20
C GLU A 77 -6.96 14.81 -4.84
N ALA A 78 -6.47 15.86 -4.18
CA ALA A 78 -6.46 17.22 -4.74
C ALA A 78 -5.60 17.32 -6.02
N GLU A 79 -4.46 16.61 -6.05
CA GLU A 79 -3.60 16.55 -7.23
C GLU A 79 -4.29 15.81 -8.40
N ARG A 80 -5.02 14.73 -8.11
CA ARG A 80 -5.83 13.99 -9.11
C ARG A 80 -6.98 14.83 -9.65
N GLN A 81 -7.73 15.50 -8.78
CA GLN A 81 -8.80 16.41 -9.20
C GLN A 81 -8.27 17.55 -10.06
N SER A 82 -7.11 18.10 -9.71
CA SER A 82 -6.43 19.12 -10.50
C SER A 82 -6.00 18.59 -11.88
N ALA A 83 -5.49 17.35 -11.96
CA ALA A 83 -5.10 16.73 -13.23
C ALA A 83 -6.31 16.46 -14.14
N ILE A 84 -7.42 15.99 -13.57
CA ILE A 84 -8.68 15.79 -14.29
C ILE A 84 -9.25 17.11 -14.81
N ALA A 85 -9.24 18.17 -13.98
CA ALA A 85 -9.70 19.50 -14.38
C ALA A 85 -8.87 20.06 -15.55
N ARG A 86 -7.55 19.88 -15.53
CA ARG A 86 -6.67 20.28 -16.64
C ARG A 86 -6.96 19.51 -17.94
N MET A 87 -7.19 18.20 -17.86
CA MET A 87 -7.56 17.39 -19.02
C MET A 87 -8.91 17.83 -19.62
N MET A 88 -9.89 18.21 -18.77
CA MET A 88 -11.18 18.71 -19.23
C MET A 88 -11.06 20.07 -19.92
N THR A 89 -10.23 20.97 -19.37
CA THR A 89 -9.98 22.28 -19.97
C THR A 89 -9.30 22.15 -21.34
N GLN A 90 -8.31 21.25 -21.42
CA GLN A 90 -7.59 21.01 -22.69
C GLN A 90 -8.49 20.42 -23.76
N LYS A 91 -9.40 19.48 -23.41
CA LYS A 91 -10.41 18.98 -24.34
C LYS A 91 -11.40 20.04 -24.82
N ALA A 92 -11.85 20.88 -23.89
CA ALA A 92 -12.75 21.98 -24.23
C ALA A 92 -12.10 23.00 -25.18
N ASP A 93 -10.81 23.26 -25.00
CA ASP A 93 -10.05 24.16 -25.92
C ASP A 93 -9.82 23.52 -27.30
N GLU A 94 -9.55 22.22 -27.36
CA GLU A 94 -9.47 21.48 -28.64
C GLU A 94 -10.81 21.44 -29.36
N GLU A 95 -11.92 21.25 -28.65
CA GLU A 95 -13.27 21.31 -29.22
C GLU A 95 -13.63 22.71 -29.72
N ARG A 96 -13.17 23.74 -28.98
CA ARG A 96 -13.35 25.14 -29.40
C ARG A 96 -12.57 25.45 -30.70
N LEU A 97 -11.34 24.98 -30.81
CA LEU A 97 -10.54 25.11 -32.03
C LEU A 97 -11.15 24.34 -33.21
N ARG A 98 -11.68 23.12 -32.96
CA ARG A 98 -12.41 22.35 -33.98
C ARG A 98 -13.72 23.04 -34.38
N ALA A 99 -14.44 23.62 -33.42
CA ALA A 99 -15.64 24.40 -33.73
C ALA A 99 -15.33 25.64 -34.57
N ILE A 100 -14.22 26.35 -34.26
CA ILE A 100 -13.77 27.54 -35.03
C ILE A 100 -13.32 27.12 -36.45
N SER A 101 -12.62 25.97 -36.61
CA SER A 101 -12.25 25.49 -37.93
C SER A 101 -13.47 25.06 -38.78
N ALA A 102 -14.43 24.38 -38.16
CA ALA A 102 -15.68 23.99 -38.81
C ALA A 102 -16.56 25.19 -39.23
N GLN A 103 -16.58 26.24 -38.41
CA GLN A 103 -17.29 27.46 -38.71
C GLN A 103 -16.66 28.20 -39.93
N ARG A 104 -15.32 28.25 -39.97
CA ARG A 104 -14.60 28.78 -41.16
C ARG A 104 -14.81 27.97 -42.42
N GLU A 105 -14.87 26.63 -42.32
CA GLU A 105 -15.18 25.79 -43.46
C GLU A 105 -16.61 25.98 -43.98
N ALA A 106 -17.56 26.23 -43.05
CA ALA A 106 -18.94 26.60 -43.39
C ALA A 106 -19.01 27.96 -44.16
N GLU A 107 -18.27 28.96 -43.66
CA GLU A 107 -18.21 30.28 -44.32
C GLU A 107 -17.56 30.21 -45.72
N ILE A 108 -16.57 29.36 -45.89
CA ILE A 108 -15.94 29.10 -47.23
C ILE A 108 -16.89 28.34 -48.13
N SER A 109 -17.67 27.41 -47.60
CA SER A 109 -18.67 26.63 -48.34
C SER A 109 -19.88 27.48 -48.74
N GLU A 110 -20.33 28.40 -47.88
CA GLU A 110 -21.39 29.34 -48.14
C GLU A 110 -21.04 30.31 -49.31
N LYS A 111 -19.78 30.67 -49.39
CA LYS A 111 -19.26 31.46 -50.52
C LYS A 111 -19.15 30.72 -51.85
N LYS A 112 -19.12 29.37 -51.81
CA LYS A 112 -19.04 28.48 -52.96
C LYS A 112 -20.40 27.92 -53.39
N ALA A 113 -21.41 28.14 -52.59
CA ALA A 113 -22.69 27.49 -52.81
C ALA A 113 -23.76 28.36 -53.43
N LEU A 114 -23.69 28.44 -54.70
CA LEU A 114 -24.83 28.80 -55.55
C LEU A 114 -25.71 27.57 -55.92
N ASP A 115 -25.33 26.37 -55.40
CA ASP A 115 -26.13 25.14 -55.52
C ASP A 115 -26.81 24.80 -54.19
N ALA A 116 -27.92 25.46 -53.97
CA ALA A 116 -28.63 25.45 -52.66
C ALA A 116 -29.21 24.06 -52.26
N LEU A 117 -29.36 23.11 -53.16
CA LEU A 117 -29.97 21.81 -52.85
C LEU A 117 -28.97 20.79 -52.28
N GLU A 118 -27.75 20.77 -52.72
CA GLU A 118 -26.71 19.85 -52.26
C GLU A 118 -26.20 20.21 -50.84
N ASN A 119 -26.37 21.47 -50.46
CA ASN A 119 -25.88 21.99 -49.19
C ASN A 119 -26.80 21.68 -47.97
N ALA A 120 -28.10 21.51 -48.19
CA ALA A 120 -29.02 21.18 -47.10
C ALA A 120 -28.78 19.76 -46.52
N GLU A 121 -28.39 18.85 -47.38
CA GLU A 121 -28.12 17.46 -46.99
C GLU A 121 -26.74 17.33 -46.26
N LYS A 122 -25.74 18.08 -46.69
CA LYS A 122 -24.42 18.18 -45.98
C LYS A 122 -24.54 18.85 -44.61
N GLN A 123 -25.34 19.90 -44.50
CA GLN A 123 -25.59 20.56 -43.20
C GLN A 123 -26.33 19.66 -42.19
N ARG A 124 -27.23 18.81 -42.71
CA ARG A 124 -27.93 17.84 -41.85
C ARG A 124 -26.99 16.76 -41.29
N LEU A 125 -26.12 16.22 -42.16
CA LEU A 125 -25.10 15.22 -41.75
C LEU A 125 -24.11 15.80 -40.72
N ILE A 126 -23.67 17.05 -40.93
CA ILE A 126 -22.76 17.73 -39.99
C ILE A 126 -23.48 18.04 -38.65
N ALA A 127 -24.77 18.34 -38.67
CA ALA A 127 -25.56 18.55 -37.45
C ALA A 127 -25.75 17.24 -36.67
N GLU A 128 -26.04 16.15 -37.37
CA GLU A 128 -26.18 14.80 -36.77
C GLU A 128 -24.84 14.31 -36.19
N ASP A 129 -23.71 14.61 -36.83
CA ASP A 129 -22.37 14.27 -36.33
C ASP A 129 -22.02 15.14 -35.07
N LYS A 130 -22.30 16.41 -35.11
CA LYS A 130 -22.11 17.30 -33.96
C LYS A 130 -23.02 16.93 -32.78
N GLN A 131 -24.22 16.50 -33.05
CA GLN A 131 -25.12 15.99 -32.02
C GLN A 131 -24.55 14.71 -31.39
N ARG A 132 -24.02 13.78 -32.17
CA ARG A 132 -23.35 12.57 -31.70
C ARG A 132 -22.08 12.89 -30.88
N GLU A 133 -21.26 13.84 -31.34
CA GLU A 133 -20.08 14.31 -30.57
C GLU A 133 -20.46 14.98 -29.26
N ALA A 134 -21.49 15.81 -29.28
CA ALA A 134 -22.00 16.46 -28.07
C ALA A 134 -22.62 15.45 -27.08
N GLU A 135 -23.37 14.45 -27.57
CA GLU A 135 -23.90 13.36 -26.77
C GLU A 135 -22.78 12.48 -26.20
N TYR A 136 -21.75 12.17 -26.99
CA TYR A 136 -20.57 11.44 -26.55
C TYR A 136 -19.78 12.22 -25.48
N SER A 137 -19.50 13.49 -25.73
CA SER A 137 -18.81 14.39 -24.80
C SER A 137 -19.56 14.51 -23.48
N LYS A 138 -20.90 14.69 -23.55
CA LYS A 138 -21.79 14.71 -22.39
C LYS A 138 -21.72 13.38 -21.62
N SER A 139 -21.77 12.26 -22.30
CA SER A 139 -21.68 10.93 -21.67
C SER A 139 -20.34 10.73 -20.95
N VAL A 140 -19.23 11.21 -21.52
CA VAL A 140 -17.91 11.17 -20.88
C VAL A 140 -17.87 12.06 -19.64
N VAL A 141 -18.39 13.29 -19.74
CA VAL A 141 -18.47 14.23 -18.61
C VAL A 141 -19.33 13.67 -17.48
N ASP A 142 -20.49 13.11 -17.83
CA ASP A 142 -21.38 12.49 -16.84
C ASP A 142 -20.67 11.31 -16.15
N THR A 143 -19.99 10.45 -16.91
CA THR A 143 -19.23 9.33 -16.36
C THR A 143 -18.15 9.80 -15.38
N LEU A 144 -17.33 10.78 -15.76
CA LEU A 144 -16.29 11.32 -14.89
C LEU A 144 -16.86 12.00 -13.65
N SER A 145 -18.01 12.69 -13.78
CA SER A 145 -18.71 13.31 -12.68
C SER A 145 -19.18 12.27 -11.67
N TYR A 146 -19.78 11.17 -12.12
CA TYR A 146 -20.26 10.10 -11.24
C TYR A 146 -19.11 9.31 -10.59
N LEU A 147 -18.00 9.10 -11.29
CA LEU A 147 -16.78 8.54 -10.69
C LEU A 147 -16.20 9.49 -9.61
N GLY A 148 -16.20 10.80 -9.87
CA GLY A 148 -15.84 11.82 -8.88
C GLY A 148 -16.74 11.81 -7.66
N LEU A 149 -18.05 11.66 -7.87
CA LEU A 149 -19.02 11.50 -6.79
C LEU A 149 -18.74 10.22 -5.98
N GLY A 150 -18.47 9.08 -6.64
CA GLY A 150 -18.10 7.83 -5.98
C GLY A 150 -16.91 8.00 -5.04
N ARG A 151 -15.85 8.68 -5.48
CA ARG A 151 -14.66 8.98 -4.65
C ARG A 151 -14.98 9.92 -3.49
N SER A 152 -15.79 10.93 -3.71
CA SER A 152 -16.22 11.87 -2.66
C SER A 152 -17.02 11.16 -1.57
N LEU A 153 -17.95 10.29 -1.97
CA LEU A 153 -18.72 9.46 -1.05
C LEU A 153 -17.83 8.48 -0.27
N ALA A 154 -16.81 7.91 -0.92
CA ALA A 154 -15.82 7.06 -0.28
C ALA A 154 -15.04 7.79 0.82
N SER A 155 -14.55 8.99 0.51
CA SER A 155 -13.83 9.81 1.48
C SER A 155 -14.70 10.17 2.67
N LEU A 156 -15.96 10.53 2.40
CA LEU A 156 -16.93 10.85 3.44
C LEU A 156 -17.31 9.62 4.27
N SER A 157 -17.49 8.44 3.63
CA SER A 157 -17.70 7.16 4.32
C SER A 157 -16.58 6.88 5.30
N SER A 158 -15.33 7.01 4.84
CA SER A 158 -14.15 6.78 5.69
C SER A 158 -14.14 7.72 6.89
N THR A 159 -14.47 8.99 6.70
CA THR A 159 -14.56 10.00 7.77
C THR A 159 -15.65 9.65 8.77
N LYS A 160 -16.85 9.30 8.30
CA LYS A 160 -17.99 8.90 9.14
C LYS A 160 -17.68 7.63 9.94
N TYR A 161 -17.00 6.66 9.32
CA TYR A 161 -16.59 5.43 9.99
C TYR A 161 -15.66 5.70 11.18
N ILE A 162 -14.65 6.57 10.98
CA ILE A 162 -13.71 6.98 12.02
C ILE A 162 -14.42 7.78 13.13
N ALA A 163 -15.42 8.60 12.78
CA ALA A 163 -16.24 9.33 13.74
C ALA A 163 -17.22 8.43 14.54
N GLY A 164 -17.28 7.13 14.22
CA GLY A 164 -18.16 6.18 14.91
C GLY A 164 -19.56 6.04 14.30
N GLU A 165 -19.91 6.82 13.27
CA GLU A 165 -21.19 6.78 12.55
C GLU A 165 -21.21 5.63 11.54
N LYS A 166 -21.07 4.38 12.03
CA LYS A 166 -20.82 3.19 11.20
C LYS A 166 -21.93 2.89 10.22
N GLU A 167 -23.19 3.12 10.59
CA GLU A 167 -24.35 2.88 9.74
C GLU A 167 -24.33 3.79 8.51
N MET A 168 -24.17 5.10 8.73
CA MET A 168 -24.06 6.07 7.64
C MET A 168 -22.83 5.81 6.76
N ALA A 169 -21.71 5.48 7.38
CA ALA A 169 -20.49 5.11 6.66
C ALA A 169 -20.72 3.91 5.72
N THR A 170 -21.47 2.90 6.17
CA THR A 170 -21.80 1.71 5.37
C THR A 170 -22.69 2.07 4.16
N LEU A 171 -23.69 2.94 4.35
CA LEU A 171 -24.54 3.44 3.27
C LEU A 171 -23.73 4.23 2.23
N LEU A 172 -22.86 5.13 2.69
CA LEU A 172 -22.00 5.94 1.82
C LEU A 172 -20.97 5.09 1.07
N ALA A 173 -20.40 4.05 1.72
CA ALA A 173 -19.53 3.09 1.05
C ALA A 173 -20.26 2.33 -0.04
N GLY A 174 -21.49 1.87 0.24
CA GLY A 174 -22.36 1.21 -0.75
C GLY A 174 -22.63 2.10 -1.94
N ALA A 175 -23.03 3.35 -1.71
CA ALA A 175 -23.26 4.32 -2.78
C ALA A 175 -21.97 4.59 -3.59
N SER A 176 -20.83 4.74 -2.92
CA SER A 176 -19.53 4.90 -3.57
C SER A 176 -19.23 3.71 -4.49
N CYS A 177 -19.34 2.48 -3.99
CA CYS A 177 -19.12 1.26 -4.78
C CYS A 177 -20.08 1.17 -5.97
N TYR A 178 -21.35 1.49 -5.77
CA TYR A 178 -22.33 1.52 -6.86
C TYR A 178 -21.94 2.48 -7.97
N PHE A 179 -21.65 3.76 -7.65
CA PHE A 179 -21.24 4.72 -8.68
C PHE A 179 -19.93 4.32 -9.34
N THR A 180 -18.99 3.77 -8.60
CA THR A 180 -17.72 3.32 -9.15
C THR A 180 -17.94 2.17 -10.15
N THR A 181 -18.63 1.11 -9.76
CA THR A 181 -18.82 -0.07 -10.62
C THR A 181 -19.77 0.20 -11.77
N HIS A 182 -20.84 0.95 -11.56
CA HIS A 182 -21.84 1.27 -12.59
C HIS A 182 -21.26 2.08 -13.74
N TYR A 183 -20.28 2.93 -13.45
CA TYR A 183 -19.57 3.74 -14.45
C TYR A 183 -18.20 3.18 -14.83
N ASN A 184 -18.00 1.86 -14.67
CA ASN A 184 -16.76 1.14 -15.04
C ASN A 184 -15.49 1.67 -14.36
N GLY A 185 -15.61 2.20 -13.16
CA GLY A 185 -14.48 2.57 -12.31
C GLY A 185 -13.88 1.37 -11.60
N ASP A 186 -12.74 1.59 -10.97
CA ASP A 186 -11.98 0.56 -10.27
C ASP A 186 -12.23 0.63 -8.76
N LEU A 187 -12.62 -0.49 -8.16
CA LEU A 187 -12.76 -0.63 -6.70
C LEU A 187 -11.43 -0.57 -5.95
N TYR A 188 -10.30 -0.76 -6.68
CA TYR A 188 -8.96 -0.56 -6.16
C TYR A 188 -8.47 0.88 -6.27
N GLU A 189 -9.35 1.85 -6.58
CA GLU A 189 -9.06 3.25 -6.38
C GLU A 189 -8.88 3.52 -4.86
N PRO A 190 -7.82 4.22 -4.43
CA PRO A 190 -7.46 4.30 -3.01
C PRO A 190 -8.55 4.74 -2.05
N SER A 191 -9.34 5.76 -2.40
CA SER A 191 -10.43 6.23 -1.53
C SER A 191 -11.59 5.24 -1.46
N VAL A 192 -11.95 4.63 -2.61
CA VAL A 192 -13.02 3.63 -2.72
C VAL A 192 -12.62 2.36 -1.97
N PHE A 193 -11.40 1.86 -2.21
CA PHE A 193 -10.89 0.68 -1.52
C PHE A 193 -10.86 0.87 0.00
N ARG A 194 -10.43 2.04 0.47
CA ARG A 194 -10.41 2.36 1.90
C ARG A 194 -11.80 2.35 2.52
N ALA A 195 -12.77 3.01 1.88
CA ALA A 195 -14.16 3.02 2.36
C ALA A 195 -14.74 1.60 2.40
N LEU A 196 -14.51 0.83 1.34
CA LEU A 196 -14.92 -0.56 1.21
C LEU A 196 -14.26 -1.44 2.28
N SER A 197 -12.96 -1.27 2.53
CA SER A 197 -12.24 -2.00 3.57
C SER A 197 -12.74 -1.68 4.98
N LEU A 198 -13.03 -0.42 5.28
CA LEU A 198 -13.56 -0.01 6.59
C LEU A 198 -14.98 -0.50 6.82
N ALA A 199 -15.88 -0.32 5.86
CA ALA A 199 -17.29 -0.65 6.00
C ALA A 199 -17.60 -2.13 5.71
N GLY A 200 -17.04 -2.69 4.65
CA GLY A 200 -17.24 -4.08 4.21
C GLY A 200 -16.23 -5.07 4.76
N GLY A 201 -15.04 -4.59 5.15
CA GLY A 201 -13.97 -5.45 5.63
C GLY A 201 -14.37 -6.27 6.86
N GLY A 202 -13.98 -7.51 6.89
CA GLY A 202 -14.13 -8.44 8.00
C GLY A 202 -12.76 -8.74 8.62
N GLY A 203 -11.97 -7.71 8.95
CA GLY A 203 -10.68 -7.87 9.58
C GLY A 203 -10.79 -8.53 10.95
N GLN A 204 -9.81 -9.36 11.30
CA GLN A 204 -9.72 -10.00 12.61
C GLN A 204 -8.42 -9.55 13.26
N LYS A 205 -8.46 -9.33 14.57
CA LYS A 205 -7.30 -8.97 15.36
C LYS A 205 -7.13 -9.92 16.51
N PHE A 206 -5.91 -10.41 16.69
CA PHE A 206 -5.50 -11.23 17.82
C PHE A 206 -4.38 -10.50 18.56
N GLN A 207 -4.38 -10.59 19.88
CA GLN A 207 -3.30 -10.11 20.75
C GLN A 207 -2.90 -11.27 21.67
N PRO A 208 -2.22 -12.30 21.12
CA PRO A 208 -2.01 -13.55 21.86
C PRO A 208 -0.93 -13.44 22.94
N GLY A 209 -0.03 -12.47 22.83
CA GLY A 209 1.10 -12.30 23.73
C GLY A 209 1.70 -10.88 23.65
N GLU A 210 2.79 -10.66 24.37
CA GLU A 210 3.49 -9.38 24.43
C GLU A 210 4.70 -9.28 23.51
N GLY A 211 5.20 -10.41 22.98
CA GLY A 211 6.38 -10.47 22.13
C GLY A 211 6.07 -10.01 20.70
N CYS A 212 7.07 -9.44 20.02
CA CYS A 212 6.98 -9.11 18.61
C CYS A 212 6.63 -10.37 17.77
N ILE A 213 5.64 -10.28 16.89
CA ILE A 213 5.32 -11.34 15.93
C ILE A 213 6.32 -11.27 14.77
N SER A 214 7.25 -12.20 14.76
CA SER A 214 8.36 -12.22 13.81
C SER A 214 8.04 -12.94 12.50
N ALA A 215 7.14 -13.94 12.54
CA ALA A 215 6.66 -14.63 11.35
C ALA A 215 5.25 -15.18 11.56
N THR A 216 4.49 -15.30 10.47
CA THR A 216 3.13 -15.83 10.46
C THR A 216 2.85 -16.53 9.13
N ALA A 217 1.99 -17.54 9.15
CA ALA A 217 1.56 -18.25 7.95
C ALA A 217 0.10 -18.71 8.07
N PHE A 218 -0.62 -18.69 6.95
CA PHE A 218 -1.93 -19.32 6.82
C PHE A 218 -1.81 -20.83 6.64
N LEU A 219 -2.73 -21.55 7.23
CA LEU A 219 -2.98 -22.97 6.94
C LEU A 219 -4.09 -23.09 5.87
N LYS A 220 -4.22 -24.27 5.29
CA LYS A 220 -5.23 -24.54 4.24
C LYS A 220 -6.66 -24.34 4.72
N ASP A 221 -6.96 -24.59 5.99
CA ASP A 221 -8.27 -24.37 6.61
C ASP A 221 -8.56 -22.90 6.89
N GLY A 222 -7.57 -22.02 6.70
CA GLY A 222 -7.65 -20.57 6.93
C GLY A 222 -7.30 -20.14 8.34
N SER A 223 -6.95 -21.05 9.24
CA SER A 223 -6.32 -20.74 10.51
C SER A 223 -4.88 -20.27 10.32
N LEU A 224 -4.23 -19.81 11.38
CA LEU A 224 -2.88 -19.23 11.36
C LEU A 224 -1.98 -19.91 12.37
N ILE A 225 -0.70 -20.08 11.99
CA ILE A 225 0.38 -20.26 12.94
C ILE A 225 1.25 -18.99 12.91
N SER A 226 1.56 -18.47 14.11
CA SER A 226 2.41 -17.30 14.27
C SER A 226 3.42 -17.55 15.37
N VAL A 227 4.59 -16.92 15.26
CA VAL A 227 5.68 -17.07 16.22
C VAL A 227 6.14 -15.71 16.74
N SER A 228 6.51 -15.69 18.04
CA SER A 228 6.95 -14.47 18.70
C SER A 228 8.42 -14.52 19.13
N THR A 229 9.00 -13.33 19.31
CA THR A 229 10.34 -13.17 19.86
C THR A 229 10.44 -13.59 21.34
N TYR A 230 9.32 -13.88 22.01
CA TYR A 230 9.29 -14.40 23.40
C TYR A 230 9.16 -15.92 23.47
N GLY A 231 9.50 -16.59 22.38
CA GLY A 231 9.56 -18.06 22.35
C GLY A 231 8.19 -18.74 22.36
N GLU A 232 7.19 -18.08 21.81
CA GLU A 232 5.83 -18.60 21.74
C GLU A 232 5.45 -18.92 20.30
N ILE A 233 4.69 -20.01 20.14
CA ILE A 233 4.03 -20.39 18.90
C ILE A 233 2.53 -20.37 19.17
N PHE A 234 1.81 -19.59 18.38
CA PHE A 234 0.38 -19.40 18.49
C PHE A 234 -0.34 -20.08 17.33
N HIS A 235 -1.44 -20.75 17.64
CA HIS A 235 -2.46 -21.13 16.66
C HIS A 235 -3.67 -20.21 16.83
N CYS A 236 -4.03 -19.49 15.76
CA CYS A 236 -5.13 -18.55 15.78
C CYS A 236 -6.25 -19.02 14.84
N GLU A 237 -7.44 -19.17 15.38
CA GLU A 237 -8.63 -19.65 14.69
C GLU A 237 -9.90 -19.04 15.31
N ASN A 238 -10.92 -18.73 14.48
CA ASN A 238 -12.26 -18.32 14.95
C ASN A 238 -12.26 -17.23 16.05
N ASN A 239 -11.48 -16.14 15.84
CA ASN A 239 -11.29 -15.05 16.80
C ASN A 239 -10.64 -15.46 18.15
N SER A 240 -10.09 -16.64 18.24
CA SER A 240 -9.34 -17.11 19.40
C SER A 240 -7.90 -17.40 19.06
N SER A 241 -7.01 -17.31 20.02
CA SER A 241 -5.60 -17.69 19.87
C SER A 241 -5.22 -18.64 21.00
N LYS A 242 -4.50 -19.69 20.65
CA LYS A 242 -4.00 -20.70 21.58
C LYS A 242 -2.48 -20.78 21.47
N VAL A 243 -1.80 -20.75 22.61
CA VAL A 243 -0.36 -21.06 22.66
C VAL A 243 -0.20 -22.58 22.52
N ILE A 244 0.47 -23.04 21.45
CA ILE A 244 0.75 -24.44 21.21
C ILE A 244 2.16 -24.84 21.66
N PHE A 245 3.05 -23.83 21.82
CA PHE A 245 4.39 -24.00 22.35
C PHE A 245 4.84 -22.72 23.08
N ARG A 246 5.57 -22.89 24.19
CA ARG A 246 6.18 -21.76 24.92
C ARG A 246 7.51 -22.18 25.52
N ASN A 247 8.56 -21.44 25.22
CA ASN A 247 9.83 -21.49 25.89
C ASN A 247 10.51 -20.12 25.85
N LYS A 248 10.63 -19.44 26.99
CA LYS A 248 11.16 -18.08 27.13
C LYS A 248 12.64 -17.93 26.80
N GLU A 249 13.39 -19.02 26.69
CA GLU A 249 14.80 -19.02 26.29
C GLU A 249 14.95 -18.83 24.77
N LEU A 250 13.88 -19.09 24.02
CA LEU A 250 13.88 -19.00 22.56
C LEU A 250 13.41 -17.61 22.12
N ASP A 251 13.96 -17.17 20.99
CA ASP A 251 13.60 -15.92 20.30
C ASP A 251 13.33 -16.29 18.83
N PHE A 252 12.08 -16.57 18.48
CA PHE A 252 11.74 -16.98 17.13
C PHE A 252 11.87 -15.82 16.12
N ARG A 253 12.45 -16.13 14.95
CA ARG A 253 12.73 -15.16 13.89
C ARG A 253 12.10 -15.50 12.55
N ALA A 254 11.89 -16.78 12.26
CA ALA A 254 11.34 -17.21 10.99
C ALA A 254 10.50 -18.49 11.16
N LEU A 255 9.63 -18.73 10.20
CA LEU A 255 8.68 -19.83 10.18
C LEU A 255 8.61 -20.39 8.75
N ALA A 256 8.69 -21.71 8.61
CA ALA A 256 8.49 -22.42 7.37
C ALA A 256 7.46 -23.54 7.61
N LEU A 257 6.26 -23.40 7.05
CA LEU A 257 5.15 -24.32 7.24
C LEU A 257 4.63 -24.89 5.92
N GLU A 258 4.10 -26.09 6.02
CA GLU A 258 3.19 -26.68 5.04
C GLU A 258 1.76 -26.24 5.34
N GLY A 259 0.90 -26.30 4.33
CA GLY A 259 -0.50 -25.94 4.50
C GLY A 259 -1.30 -26.78 5.49
N ASP A 260 -0.79 -27.93 5.93
CA ASP A 260 -1.36 -28.80 6.97
C ASP A 260 -0.91 -28.43 8.39
N GLY A 261 -0.08 -27.41 8.55
CA GLY A 261 0.44 -26.91 9.82
C GLY A 261 1.70 -27.62 10.31
N THR A 262 2.27 -28.53 9.52
CA THR A 262 3.59 -29.11 9.82
C THR A 262 4.70 -28.20 9.32
N GLY A 263 5.84 -28.17 10.00
CA GLY A 263 7.00 -27.38 9.60
C GLY A 263 7.94 -27.02 10.72
N TYR A 264 8.61 -25.87 10.62
CA TYR A 264 9.69 -25.49 11.51
C TYR A 264 9.64 -24.00 11.84
N ALA A 265 9.85 -23.69 13.12
CA ALA A 265 10.10 -22.34 13.62
C ALA A 265 11.58 -22.21 13.99
N LEU A 266 12.26 -21.18 13.49
CA LEU A 266 13.66 -20.89 13.74
C LEU A 266 13.82 -19.89 14.86
N SER A 267 14.63 -20.23 15.86
CA SER A 267 15.02 -19.34 16.94
C SER A 267 16.38 -18.70 16.67
N PHE A 268 16.52 -17.46 17.12
CA PHE A 268 17.79 -16.72 17.13
C PHE A 268 18.88 -17.37 18.00
N THR A 269 18.48 -18.21 18.96
CA THR A 269 19.39 -18.99 19.80
C THR A 269 20.13 -20.10 19.04
N GLY A 270 19.73 -20.40 17.81
CA GLY A 270 20.30 -21.51 17.03
C GLY A 270 19.56 -22.82 17.24
N GLU A 271 18.25 -22.74 17.40
CA GLU A 271 17.38 -23.91 17.51
C GLU A 271 16.25 -23.85 16.50
N LEU A 272 15.82 -25.01 16.04
CA LEU A 272 14.55 -25.21 15.36
C LEU A 272 13.53 -25.84 16.30
N VAL A 273 12.29 -25.43 16.18
CA VAL A 273 11.16 -26.14 16.75
C VAL A 273 10.36 -26.75 15.58
N LYS A 274 10.39 -28.06 15.49
CA LYS A 274 9.59 -28.83 14.55
C LYS A 274 8.14 -28.88 15.03
N ILE A 275 7.24 -28.39 14.20
CA ILE A 275 5.81 -28.34 14.47
C ILE A 275 5.13 -29.48 13.74
N GLN A 276 4.42 -30.35 14.44
CA GLN A 276 3.69 -31.50 13.89
C GLN A 276 2.30 -31.56 14.51
N LYS A 277 1.31 -30.96 13.86
CA LYS A 277 -0.08 -30.87 14.36
C LYS A 277 -0.18 -30.39 15.82
N ASN A 278 -0.14 -31.29 16.79
CA ASN A 278 -0.29 -31.00 18.22
C ASN A 278 1.02 -31.16 19.02
N THR A 279 2.12 -31.47 18.39
CA THR A 279 3.41 -31.68 19.05
C THR A 279 4.46 -30.72 18.50
N CYS A 280 5.30 -30.22 19.41
CA CYS A 280 6.43 -29.37 19.06
C CYS A 280 7.71 -30.00 19.64
N THR A 281 8.70 -30.24 18.79
CA THR A 281 9.98 -30.87 19.18
C THR A 281 11.12 -29.91 18.92
N ARG A 282 11.98 -29.70 19.91
CA ARG A 282 13.19 -28.86 19.78
C ARG A 282 14.32 -29.64 19.12
N ILE A 283 15.03 -28.97 18.23
CA ILE A 283 16.20 -29.48 17.53
C ILE A 283 17.29 -28.42 17.65
N ALA A 284 18.38 -28.74 18.36
CA ALA A 284 19.53 -27.86 18.45
C ALA A 284 20.28 -27.85 17.10
N LEU A 285 20.74 -26.71 16.68
CA LEU A 285 21.53 -26.53 15.46
C LEU A 285 22.97 -26.18 15.84
N ASP A 286 23.90 -27.06 15.47
CA ASP A 286 25.30 -26.81 15.71
C ASP A 286 25.77 -25.55 14.95
N ASP A 287 26.41 -24.64 15.67
CA ASP A 287 27.05 -23.42 15.13
C ASP A 287 26.13 -22.49 14.31
N MET A 288 24.82 -22.47 14.65
CA MET A 288 23.81 -21.60 14.01
C MET A 288 23.19 -20.58 14.97
N ALA A 289 23.91 -20.22 16.04
CA ALA A 289 23.49 -19.12 16.91
C ALA A 289 23.35 -17.80 16.09
N ARG A 290 22.35 -17.01 16.40
CA ARG A 290 21.94 -15.78 15.68
C ARG A 290 21.38 -16.02 14.28
N ALA A 291 20.90 -17.24 13.98
CA ALA A 291 20.15 -17.50 12.77
C ALA A 291 18.84 -16.70 12.74
N LYS A 292 18.55 -16.07 11.61
CA LYS A 292 17.37 -15.19 11.46
C LYS A 292 16.58 -15.44 10.18
N ILE A 293 17.10 -16.24 9.27
CA ILE A 293 16.48 -16.51 7.97
C ILE A 293 16.26 -18.02 7.84
N LEU A 294 15.06 -18.37 7.42
CA LEU A 294 14.63 -19.73 7.13
C LEU A 294 13.93 -19.73 5.77
N CYS A 295 14.42 -20.52 4.83
CA CYS A 295 13.85 -20.65 3.50
C CYS A 295 13.73 -22.11 3.12
N LYS A 296 12.59 -22.51 2.52
CA LYS A 296 12.36 -23.86 2.06
C LYS A 296 12.82 -24.02 0.62
N LEU A 297 13.53 -25.11 0.33
CA LEU A 297 13.93 -25.54 -1.00
C LEU A 297 12.86 -26.41 -1.66
N SER A 298 12.96 -26.60 -2.97
CA SER A 298 12.07 -27.46 -3.76
C SER A 298 12.16 -28.93 -3.34
N SER A 299 13.32 -29.36 -2.85
CA SER A 299 13.54 -30.70 -2.27
C SER A 299 12.78 -30.97 -0.96
N GLY A 300 12.24 -29.89 -0.34
CA GLY A 300 11.66 -29.92 0.99
C GLY A 300 12.66 -29.66 2.12
N ASN A 301 13.96 -29.61 1.84
CA ASN A 301 15.01 -29.22 2.79
C ASN A 301 14.92 -27.71 3.10
N LEU A 302 15.59 -27.30 4.18
CA LEU A 302 15.59 -25.93 4.60
C LEU A 302 16.98 -25.30 4.46
N ILE A 303 17.00 -24.03 4.03
CA ILE A 303 18.15 -23.15 4.18
C ILE A 303 17.94 -22.38 5.47
N ILE A 304 18.94 -22.45 6.34
CA ILE A 304 19.01 -21.66 7.57
C ILE A 304 20.20 -20.71 7.42
N ALA A 305 20.00 -19.43 7.73
CA ALA A 305 21.10 -18.48 7.64
C ALA A 305 21.21 -17.56 8.87
N THR A 306 22.48 -17.34 9.26
CA THR A 306 22.93 -16.27 10.15
C THR A 306 23.30 -15.03 9.32
N ALA A 307 24.00 -14.08 9.91
CA ALA A 307 24.54 -12.95 9.16
C ALA A 307 25.59 -13.37 8.10
N ASN A 308 26.39 -14.38 8.40
CA ASN A 308 27.56 -14.72 7.58
C ASN A 308 27.70 -16.22 7.29
N LYS A 309 26.71 -17.02 7.62
CA LYS A 309 26.75 -18.48 7.41
C LYS A 309 25.42 -18.98 6.89
N ILE A 310 25.46 -19.95 6.00
CA ILE A 310 24.31 -20.68 5.46
C ILE A 310 24.45 -22.14 5.83
N ALA A 311 23.36 -22.77 6.23
CA ALA A 311 23.29 -24.20 6.47
C ALA A 311 22.16 -24.83 5.65
N LEU A 312 22.41 -25.99 5.11
CA LEU A 312 21.41 -26.90 4.54
C LEU A 312 20.96 -27.87 5.61
N PHE A 313 19.69 -27.82 5.95
CA PHE A 313 19.05 -28.70 6.92
C PHE A 313 18.19 -29.73 6.21
N ASP A 314 18.49 -31.00 6.44
CA ASP A 314 17.71 -32.14 5.95
C ASP A 314 16.52 -32.40 6.86
N THR A 315 15.33 -32.16 6.35
CA THR A 315 14.06 -32.28 7.09
C THR A 315 13.64 -33.75 7.34
N LYS A 316 14.24 -34.72 6.62
CA LYS A 316 13.97 -36.14 6.83
C LYS A 316 14.74 -36.72 8.02
N ASN A 317 15.99 -36.27 8.17
CA ASN A 317 16.89 -36.73 9.22
C ASN A 317 17.05 -35.72 10.37
N ASP A 318 16.38 -34.56 10.30
CA ASP A 318 16.41 -33.50 11.29
C ASP A 318 17.83 -33.04 11.66
N LYS A 319 18.72 -32.85 10.65
CA LYS A 319 20.11 -32.48 10.87
C LYS A 319 20.66 -31.54 9.79
N ILE A 320 21.67 -30.77 10.14
CA ILE A 320 22.48 -30.01 9.18
C ILE A 320 23.36 -30.99 8.39
N VAL A 321 23.32 -30.90 7.06
CA VAL A 321 24.11 -31.75 6.15
C VAL A 321 25.26 -30.99 5.48
N LYS A 322 25.17 -29.67 5.37
CA LYS A 322 26.21 -28.83 4.78
C LYS A 322 26.11 -27.41 5.35
N THR A 323 27.27 -26.76 5.50
CA THR A 323 27.36 -25.34 5.83
C THR A 323 28.27 -24.64 4.83
N ALA A 324 28.05 -23.33 4.64
CA ALA A 324 28.90 -22.47 3.84
C ALA A 324 28.95 -21.08 4.47
N ASP A 325 30.16 -20.50 4.52
CA ASP A 325 30.36 -19.12 4.99
C ASP A 325 30.18 -18.12 3.85
N HIS A 326 29.73 -16.91 4.20
CA HIS A 326 29.61 -15.79 3.28
C HIS A 326 30.33 -14.56 3.85
N LEU A 327 31.11 -13.88 3.00
CA LEU A 327 31.98 -12.79 3.45
C LEU A 327 31.21 -11.55 3.90
N GLN A 328 30.09 -11.27 3.25
CA GLN A 328 29.25 -10.11 3.54
C GLN A 328 28.03 -10.51 4.37
N GLU A 329 27.46 -9.56 5.10
CA GLU A 329 26.24 -9.84 5.85
C GLU A 329 25.09 -10.23 4.91
N ILE A 330 24.47 -11.38 5.16
CA ILE A 330 23.28 -11.86 4.46
C ILE A 330 22.08 -11.08 4.97
N THR A 331 21.40 -10.38 4.07
CA THR A 331 20.27 -9.51 4.41
C THR A 331 18.92 -10.12 4.11
N CYS A 332 18.83 -10.95 3.06
CA CYS A 332 17.59 -11.61 2.64
C CYS A 332 17.88 -12.93 1.91
N ILE A 333 17.06 -13.95 2.15
CA ILE A 333 16.98 -15.15 1.31
C ILE A 333 15.50 -15.38 1.01
N ALA A 334 15.14 -15.39 -0.26
CA ALA A 334 13.79 -15.69 -0.72
C ALA A 334 13.82 -16.26 -2.15
N ALA A 335 12.92 -17.16 -2.50
CA ALA A 335 12.82 -17.80 -3.81
C ALA A 335 14.19 -18.33 -4.32
N CYS A 336 14.94 -19.02 -3.45
CA CYS A 336 16.29 -19.52 -3.73
C CYS A 336 17.29 -18.45 -4.22
N LYS A 337 17.08 -17.19 -3.85
CA LYS A 337 18.02 -16.08 -4.08
C LYS A 337 18.51 -15.54 -2.75
N LEU A 338 19.82 -15.31 -2.65
CA LEU A 338 20.48 -14.67 -1.52
C LEU A 338 20.86 -13.25 -1.89
N PHE A 339 20.68 -12.33 -0.97
CA PHE A 339 21.12 -10.94 -1.06
C PHE A 339 22.03 -10.62 0.11
N ASP A 340 23.11 -9.90 -0.17
CA ASP A 340 24.04 -9.44 0.85
C ASP A 340 23.95 -7.92 1.09
N ALA A 341 24.63 -7.46 2.14
CA ALA A 341 24.66 -6.04 2.50
C ALA A 341 25.36 -5.15 1.46
N ALA A 342 26.18 -5.74 0.58
CA ALA A 342 26.79 -5.05 -0.55
C ALA A 342 25.86 -4.90 -1.76
N GLY A 343 24.60 -5.40 -1.68
CA GLY A 343 23.62 -5.36 -2.76
C GLY A 343 23.84 -6.42 -3.84
N LYS A 344 24.71 -7.39 -3.60
CA LYS A 344 24.93 -8.50 -4.54
C LYS A 344 23.85 -9.57 -4.38
N MET A 345 23.47 -10.18 -5.50
CA MET A 345 22.52 -11.27 -5.57
C MET A 345 23.21 -12.56 -5.99
N TYR A 346 22.79 -13.66 -5.39
CA TYR A 346 23.28 -15.01 -5.72
C TYR A 346 22.09 -15.96 -5.85
N GLU A 347 22.18 -16.90 -6.79
CA GLU A 347 21.31 -18.05 -6.82
C GLU A 347 21.84 -19.12 -5.88
N ILE A 348 20.97 -19.67 -5.04
CA ILE A 348 21.29 -20.77 -4.15
C ILE A 348 20.86 -22.08 -4.81
N THR A 349 21.79 -22.99 -5.03
CA THR A 349 21.47 -24.34 -5.51
C THR A 349 20.94 -25.23 -4.39
N GLU A 350 20.37 -26.39 -4.72
CA GLU A 350 19.92 -27.41 -3.75
C GLU A 350 21.04 -27.89 -2.81
N ASN A 351 22.29 -27.69 -3.19
CA ASN A 351 23.46 -28.01 -2.38
C ASN A 351 24.08 -26.78 -1.69
N ILE A 352 23.35 -25.66 -1.63
CA ILE A 352 23.81 -24.36 -1.08
C ILE A 352 25.08 -23.77 -1.74
N ASP A 353 25.39 -24.15 -3.00
CA ASP A 353 26.40 -23.47 -3.76
C ASP A 353 25.85 -22.13 -4.28
N LEU A 354 26.65 -21.07 -4.17
CA LEU A 354 26.24 -19.71 -4.54
C LEU A 354 26.75 -19.36 -5.94
N LYS A 355 25.81 -19.07 -6.86
CA LYS A 355 26.12 -18.58 -8.19
C LYS A 355 25.80 -17.08 -8.26
N PRO A 356 26.78 -16.20 -8.53
CA PRO A 356 26.51 -14.76 -8.66
C PRO A 356 25.51 -14.46 -9.75
N LEU A 357 24.59 -13.55 -9.47
CA LEU A 357 23.61 -13.03 -10.42
C LEU A 357 23.68 -11.50 -10.45
N ASP A 358 23.38 -10.92 -11.62
CA ASP A 358 23.24 -9.47 -11.76
C ASP A 358 21.80 -9.05 -11.42
N SER A 359 21.63 -8.36 -10.29
CA SER A 359 20.32 -7.83 -9.87
C SER A 359 19.99 -6.50 -10.55
N LYS A 360 20.97 -5.79 -11.10
CA LYS A 360 20.89 -4.37 -11.54
C LYS A 360 20.41 -3.41 -10.42
N ILE A 361 20.38 -3.88 -9.18
CA ILE A 361 19.94 -3.13 -7.99
C ILE A 361 21.15 -2.98 -7.08
N ASN A 362 21.66 -1.75 -6.92
CA ASN A 362 22.86 -1.44 -6.14
C ASN A 362 22.52 -0.92 -4.74
N THR A 363 21.61 -1.61 -4.03
CA THR A 363 21.21 -1.25 -2.67
C THR A 363 20.95 -2.50 -1.83
N THR A 364 20.95 -2.33 -0.51
CA THR A 364 20.69 -3.44 0.42
C THR A 364 19.23 -3.91 0.30
N VAL A 365 19.04 -5.11 -0.22
CA VAL A 365 17.73 -5.76 -0.35
C VAL A 365 17.37 -6.43 0.96
N THR A 366 16.16 -6.16 1.47
CA THR A 366 15.64 -6.69 2.74
C THR A 366 14.44 -7.61 2.58
N ALA A 367 13.80 -7.57 1.41
CA ALA A 367 12.71 -8.45 1.03
C ALA A 367 12.75 -8.68 -0.49
N TYR A 368 12.41 -9.87 -0.94
CA TYR A 368 12.38 -10.22 -2.35
C TYR A 368 11.19 -11.15 -2.64
N THR A 369 10.61 -10.98 -3.80
CA THR A 369 9.60 -11.91 -4.33
C THR A 369 9.68 -11.96 -5.85
N GLU A 370 9.25 -13.08 -6.43
CA GLU A 370 9.13 -13.26 -7.88
C GLU A 370 7.84 -13.97 -8.24
N ALA A 371 7.36 -13.74 -9.45
CA ALA A 371 6.16 -14.37 -10.00
C ALA A 371 6.40 -14.87 -11.43
N LEU A 372 5.55 -15.81 -11.86
CA LEU A 372 5.57 -16.41 -13.20
C LEU A 372 6.96 -16.90 -13.64
N GLY A 373 7.64 -17.65 -12.75
CA GLY A 373 8.98 -18.20 -13.03
C GLY A 373 10.05 -17.14 -13.17
N GLY A 374 9.96 -16.04 -12.38
CA GLY A 374 10.94 -14.96 -12.36
C GLY A 374 10.77 -13.92 -13.47
N ARG A 375 9.65 -13.94 -14.21
CA ARG A 375 9.34 -12.90 -15.21
C ARG A 375 9.05 -11.54 -14.56
N TYR A 376 8.45 -11.57 -13.38
CA TYR A 376 8.24 -10.39 -12.54
C TYR A 376 9.03 -10.53 -11.26
N LYS A 377 9.72 -9.51 -10.84
CA LYS A 377 10.53 -9.50 -9.62
C LYS A 377 10.29 -8.22 -8.86
N ALA A 378 10.35 -8.29 -7.54
CA ALA A 378 10.28 -7.11 -6.69
C ALA A 378 11.33 -7.21 -5.59
N PHE A 379 12.05 -6.10 -5.38
CA PHE A 379 13.14 -5.96 -4.43
C PHE A 379 12.77 -4.86 -3.44
N GLY A 380 12.57 -5.18 -2.20
CA GLY A 380 12.33 -4.23 -1.13
C GLY A 380 13.62 -3.88 -0.41
N THR A 381 13.79 -2.63 -0.06
CA THR A 381 15.05 -2.10 0.45
C THR A 381 14.94 -1.62 1.90
N LYS A 382 16.08 -1.29 2.48
CA LYS A 382 16.17 -0.82 3.86
C LYS A 382 15.58 0.59 4.06
N ASP A 383 15.62 1.42 3.03
CA ASP A 383 15.12 2.81 3.03
C ASP A 383 13.62 2.93 2.68
N GLY A 384 12.99 1.83 2.24
CA GLY A 384 11.56 1.79 1.92
C GLY A 384 11.25 1.86 0.42
N SER A 385 12.26 2.01 -0.44
CA SER A 385 12.07 1.89 -1.88
C SER A 385 11.79 0.44 -2.28
N ILE A 386 10.97 0.25 -3.31
CA ILE A 386 10.71 -1.05 -3.93
C ILE A 386 11.07 -0.95 -5.40
N TYR A 387 11.96 -1.79 -5.88
CA TYR A 387 12.29 -1.90 -7.29
C TYR A 387 11.50 -3.04 -7.92
N TYR A 388 10.56 -2.67 -8.78
CA TYR A 388 9.73 -3.60 -9.53
C TYR A 388 10.34 -3.83 -10.91
N CYS A 389 10.63 -5.07 -11.25
CA CYS A 389 11.12 -5.48 -12.56
C CYS A 389 10.00 -6.22 -13.31
N SER A 390 9.55 -5.64 -14.42
CA SER A 390 8.53 -6.20 -15.31
C SER A 390 9.13 -7.25 -16.26
N HIS A 391 8.26 -7.97 -16.96
CA HIS A 391 8.62 -9.07 -17.86
C HIS A 391 9.54 -8.65 -19.03
N ASP A 392 9.52 -7.38 -19.41
CA ASP A 392 10.40 -6.78 -20.43
C ASP A 392 11.76 -6.34 -19.88
N GLY A 393 12.01 -6.58 -18.59
CA GLY A 393 13.24 -6.21 -17.89
C GLY A 393 13.33 -4.74 -17.48
N LYS A 394 12.25 -3.96 -17.65
CA LYS A 394 12.18 -2.57 -17.17
C LYS A 394 12.08 -2.56 -15.65
N ILE A 395 12.95 -1.77 -15.01
CA ILE A 395 12.93 -1.54 -13.58
C ILE A 395 12.22 -0.23 -13.29
N THR A 396 11.22 -0.29 -12.43
CA THR A 396 10.48 0.89 -11.94
C THR A 396 10.65 0.96 -10.44
N GLU A 397 11.05 2.11 -9.93
CA GLU A 397 11.09 2.37 -8.50
C GLU A 397 9.70 2.79 -8.03
N LEU A 398 9.20 2.08 -7.02
CA LEU A 398 7.95 2.35 -6.34
C LEU A 398 8.27 3.02 -5.01
N THR A 399 7.96 4.29 -4.91
CA THR A 399 8.19 5.11 -3.71
C THR A 399 6.90 5.31 -2.94
N GLY A 400 6.96 5.26 -1.62
CA GLY A 400 5.77 5.47 -0.76
C GLY A 400 5.97 5.00 0.66
N HIS A 401 6.63 3.86 0.90
CA HIS A 401 7.05 3.49 2.25
C HIS A 401 8.16 4.41 2.76
N ARG A 402 8.19 4.61 4.07
CA ARG A 402 9.13 5.52 4.75
C ARG A 402 10.17 4.79 5.60
N SER A 403 10.19 3.46 5.54
CA SER A 403 11.09 2.63 6.33
C SER A 403 11.28 1.27 5.66
N LYS A 404 12.19 0.47 6.21
CA LYS A 404 12.56 -0.86 5.75
C LYS A 404 11.35 -1.69 5.30
N ILE A 405 11.43 -2.27 4.13
CA ILE A 405 10.48 -3.26 3.63
C ILE A 405 10.74 -4.59 4.34
N THR A 406 9.70 -5.16 4.95
CA THR A 406 9.82 -6.40 5.73
C THR A 406 9.36 -7.64 4.98
N ALA A 407 8.37 -7.50 4.09
CA ALA A 407 7.94 -8.58 3.20
C ALA A 407 7.35 -8.05 1.90
N LEU A 408 7.39 -8.86 0.86
CA LEU A 408 6.80 -8.63 -0.46
C LEU A 408 6.05 -9.89 -0.91
N SER A 409 4.93 -9.72 -1.61
CA SER A 409 4.18 -10.81 -2.21
C SER A 409 3.43 -10.35 -3.45
N PHE A 410 3.57 -11.06 -4.57
CA PHE A 410 2.72 -10.85 -5.74
C PHE A 410 1.34 -11.46 -5.52
N THR A 411 0.32 -10.75 -5.99
CA THR A 411 -1.07 -11.20 -6.01
C THR A 411 -1.70 -10.88 -7.37
N PRO A 412 -2.86 -11.44 -7.72
CA PRO A 412 -3.58 -11.06 -8.92
C PRO A 412 -3.99 -9.57 -8.96
N TYR A 413 -4.07 -8.92 -7.80
CA TYR A 413 -4.47 -7.51 -7.66
C TYR A 413 -3.28 -6.55 -7.76
N GLY A 414 -2.05 -7.06 -7.68
CA GLY A 414 -0.82 -6.28 -7.67
C GLY A 414 0.23 -6.81 -6.69
N LEU A 415 1.24 -5.99 -6.41
CA LEU A 415 2.30 -6.30 -5.46
C LEU A 415 1.91 -5.82 -4.07
N LEU A 416 1.91 -6.72 -3.08
CA LEU A 416 1.81 -6.37 -1.67
C LEU A 416 3.18 -6.15 -1.06
N SER A 417 3.26 -5.16 -0.17
CA SER A 417 4.46 -4.86 0.61
C SER A 417 4.10 -4.53 2.05
N SER A 418 4.91 -4.96 2.99
CA SER A 418 4.85 -4.52 4.39
C SER A 418 6.13 -3.82 4.80
N SER A 419 6.04 -2.89 5.76
CA SER A 419 7.16 -2.06 6.19
C SER A 419 7.14 -1.74 7.68
N LEU A 420 8.33 -1.41 8.20
CA LEU A 420 8.47 -0.84 9.55
C LEU A 420 7.82 0.56 9.68
N ASP A 421 7.30 1.16 8.59
CA ASP A 421 6.50 2.38 8.64
C ASP A 421 5.06 2.14 9.14
N LYS A 422 4.78 0.93 9.64
CA LYS A 422 3.49 0.49 10.20
C LYS A 422 2.40 0.23 9.15
N THR A 423 2.75 0.22 7.86
CA THR A 423 1.76 0.03 6.79
C THR A 423 1.99 -1.23 5.99
N VAL A 424 0.89 -1.79 5.49
CA VAL A 424 0.87 -2.76 4.39
C VAL A 424 0.22 -2.07 3.19
N ARG A 425 0.87 -2.14 2.04
CA ARG A 425 0.41 -1.47 0.82
C ARG A 425 0.25 -2.46 -0.33
N LEU A 426 -0.75 -2.20 -1.15
CA LEU A 426 -0.98 -2.86 -2.43
C LEU A 426 -0.63 -1.87 -3.54
N TRP A 427 0.23 -2.27 -4.45
CA TRP A 427 0.66 -1.49 -5.61
C TRP A 427 -0.05 -2.05 -6.84
N THR A 428 -1.01 -1.30 -7.34
CA THR A 428 -1.83 -1.67 -8.51
C THR A 428 -1.34 -0.93 -9.75
N ALA A 429 -1.40 -1.60 -10.90
CA ALA A 429 -1.03 -1.01 -12.19
C ALA A 429 -2.29 -0.50 -12.90
N ASN A 430 -2.83 0.64 -12.47
CA ASN A 430 -3.97 1.27 -13.14
C ASN A 430 -3.50 2.42 -14.03
N SER A 431 -3.96 2.45 -15.26
CA SER A 431 -3.73 3.54 -16.22
C SER A 431 -2.24 3.89 -16.45
N GLY A 432 -1.33 2.89 -16.34
CA GLY A 432 0.11 3.08 -16.57
C GLY A 432 0.87 3.74 -15.43
N LYS A 433 0.19 4.08 -14.32
CA LYS A 433 0.82 4.51 -13.07
C LYS A 433 0.61 3.45 -12.01
N VAL A 434 1.66 3.16 -11.24
CA VAL A 434 1.57 2.29 -10.06
C VAL A 434 1.36 3.17 -8.85
N GLU A 435 0.16 3.13 -8.28
CA GLU A 435 -0.17 3.90 -7.09
C GLU A 435 -0.37 2.97 -5.88
N PRO A 436 0.16 3.33 -4.71
CA PRO A 436 0.01 2.51 -3.52
C PRO A 436 -1.33 2.72 -2.85
N ILE A 437 -2.02 1.62 -2.57
CA ILE A 437 -3.20 1.58 -1.71
C ILE A 437 -2.76 1.12 -0.33
N THR A 438 -3.09 1.85 0.73
CA THR A 438 -2.87 1.38 2.09
C THR A 438 -3.96 0.37 2.44
N VAL A 439 -3.59 -0.91 2.50
CA VAL A 439 -4.49 -2.02 2.85
C VAL A 439 -4.68 -2.10 4.35
N HIS A 440 -3.59 -1.90 5.10
CA HIS A 440 -3.59 -2.01 6.56
C HIS A 440 -2.64 -0.99 7.19
N THR A 441 -3.02 -0.47 8.35
CA THR A 441 -2.16 0.37 9.21
C THR A 441 -2.15 -0.22 10.61
N ALA A 442 -1.01 -0.74 11.02
CA ALA A 442 -0.78 -1.31 12.34
C ALA A 442 -0.47 -0.23 13.37
N GLN A 443 -0.59 -0.56 14.66
CA GLN A 443 -0.18 0.32 15.75
C GLN A 443 1.34 0.39 15.91
N ASN A 444 2.04 -0.70 15.59
CA ASN A 444 3.49 -0.85 15.70
C ASN A 444 4.08 -1.22 14.33
N TRP A 445 5.40 -1.36 14.27
CA TRP A 445 6.14 -1.78 13.07
C TRP A 445 5.62 -3.11 12.54
N VAL A 446 5.26 -3.20 11.28
CA VAL A 446 4.87 -4.47 10.65
C VAL A 446 6.14 -5.28 10.40
N MET A 447 6.26 -6.39 11.11
CA MET A 447 7.46 -7.22 11.08
C MET A 447 7.37 -8.33 10.02
N CYS A 448 6.18 -8.85 9.78
CA CYS A 448 5.93 -9.93 8.84
C CYS A 448 4.56 -9.80 8.18
N MET A 449 4.41 -10.45 7.04
CA MET A 449 3.17 -10.53 6.29
C MET A 449 3.12 -11.88 5.56
N ALA A 450 1.94 -12.48 5.51
CA ALA A 450 1.65 -13.62 4.63
C ALA A 450 0.29 -13.43 3.94
N VAL A 451 0.14 -14.06 2.79
CA VAL A 451 -1.09 -13.99 1.99
C VAL A 451 -1.75 -15.37 2.00
N ARG A 452 -3.07 -15.40 2.16
CA ARG A 452 -3.85 -16.63 2.12
C ARG A 452 -3.85 -17.21 0.70
N GLU A 453 -3.82 -18.53 0.59
CA GLU A 453 -4.10 -19.21 -0.67
C GLU A 453 -5.45 -18.74 -1.24
N GLY A 454 -5.50 -18.42 -2.55
CA GLY A 454 -6.65 -17.76 -3.19
C GLY A 454 -6.66 -16.24 -3.06
N TYR A 455 -5.68 -15.63 -2.42
CA TYR A 455 -5.42 -14.18 -2.40
C TYR A 455 -6.56 -13.29 -1.88
N SER A 456 -7.48 -13.84 -1.08
CA SER A 456 -8.61 -13.05 -0.56
C SER A 456 -8.24 -12.21 0.67
N ARG A 457 -7.28 -12.68 1.46
CA ARG A 457 -6.87 -12.07 2.73
C ARG A 457 -5.36 -12.09 2.91
N LEU A 458 -4.85 -11.13 3.65
CA LEU A 458 -3.50 -11.12 4.19
C LEU A 458 -3.54 -11.19 5.72
N VAL A 459 -2.44 -11.65 6.30
CA VAL A 459 -2.15 -11.51 7.73
C VAL A 459 -0.88 -10.69 7.89
N SER A 460 -0.86 -9.82 8.88
CA SER A 460 0.34 -9.08 9.31
C SER A 460 0.58 -9.31 10.80
N GLY A 461 1.85 -9.40 11.16
CA GLY A 461 2.31 -9.44 12.55
C GLY A 461 3.11 -8.18 12.86
N ASP A 462 2.88 -7.58 14.02
CA ASP A 462 3.53 -6.34 14.41
C ASP A 462 4.50 -6.50 15.60
N ALA A 463 5.29 -5.46 15.84
CA ALA A 463 6.27 -5.42 16.93
C ALA A 463 5.62 -5.38 18.34
N GLY A 464 4.35 -5.08 18.44
CA GLY A 464 3.59 -5.06 19.69
C GLY A 464 2.86 -6.36 20.00
N GLY A 465 3.05 -7.40 19.18
CA GLY A 465 2.43 -8.71 19.37
C GLY A 465 1.04 -8.85 18.75
N ALA A 466 0.57 -7.86 18.02
CA ALA A 466 -0.69 -7.97 17.29
C ALA A 466 -0.54 -8.81 16.02
N ILE A 467 -1.53 -9.66 15.78
CA ILE A 467 -1.72 -10.41 14.53
C ILE A 467 -3.02 -9.92 13.93
N GLU A 468 -2.97 -9.34 12.75
CA GLU A 468 -4.17 -8.77 12.12
C GLU A 468 -4.38 -9.37 10.72
N ILE A 469 -5.60 -9.88 10.49
CA ILE A 469 -6.06 -10.36 9.19
C ILE A 469 -6.83 -9.23 8.52
N SER A 470 -6.43 -8.88 7.31
CA SER A 470 -7.09 -7.85 6.50
C SER A 470 -7.55 -8.43 5.16
N PRO A 471 -8.74 -8.09 4.69
CA PRO A 471 -9.18 -8.47 3.36
C PRO A 471 -8.42 -7.67 2.30
N ILE A 472 -8.13 -8.29 1.17
CA ILE A 472 -7.52 -7.66 0.00
C ILE A 472 -8.39 -7.81 -1.26
N SER A 473 -9.34 -8.73 -1.26
CA SER A 473 -10.30 -8.90 -2.35
C SER A 473 -11.43 -7.88 -2.24
N ALA A 474 -11.55 -7.00 -3.23
CA ALA A 474 -12.64 -6.04 -3.32
C ALA A 474 -14.01 -6.75 -3.41
N ASP A 475 -14.09 -7.88 -4.12
CA ASP A 475 -15.32 -8.66 -4.27
C ASP A 475 -15.80 -9.25 -2.93
N GLU A 476 -14.87 -9.81 -2.12
CA GLU A 476 -15.21 -10.31 -0.79
C GLU A 476 -15.72 -9.18 0.11
N MET A 477 -15.02 -8.03 0.10
CA MET A 477 -15.44 -6.86 0.88
C MET A 477 -16.79 -6.32 0.42
N LEU A 478 -17.06 -6.30 -0.89
CA LEU A 478 -18.33 -5.85 -1.45
C LEU A 478 -19.49 -6.78 -1.04
N SER A 479 -19.26 -8.10 -1.08
CA SER A 479 -20.21 -9.09 -0.61
C SER A 479 -20.56 -8.90 0.88
N ASN A 480 -19.53 -8.67 1.71
CA ASN A 480 -19.71 -8.38 3.13
C ASN A 480 -20.42 -7.04 3.37
N LEU A 481 -20.09 -6.01 2.59
CA LEU A 481 -20.75 -4.70 2.64
C LEU A 481 -22.24 -4.83 2.36
N LYS A 482 -22.60 -5.57 1.32
CA LYS A 482 -24.00 -5.84 0.94
C LYS A 482 -24.79 -6.49 2.08
N GLN A 483 -24.18 -7.43 2.80
CA GLN A 483 -24.82 -8.07 3.97
C GLN A 483 -25.02 -7.10 5.14
N LYS A 484 -24.11 -6.13 5.31
CA LYS A 484 -24.17 -5.12 6.37
C LYS A 484 -25.13 -3.96 6.07
N LEU A 485 -25.60 -3.81 4.85
CA LEU A 485 -26.62 -2.83 4.47
C LEU A 485 -27.97 -3.26 5.05
N THR A 486 -28.34 -2.71 6.21
CA THR A 486 -29.56 -3.04 6.95
C THR A 486 -30.76 -2.18 6.54
N ARG A 487 -30.51 -0.98 5.99
CA ARG A 487 -31.52 -0.07 5.46
C ARG A 487 -31.06 0.63 4.19
N GLU A 488 -31.96 1.32 3.54
CA GLU A 488 -31.68 2.25 2.46
C GLU A 488 -31.45 3.68 3.00
N MET A 489 -30.88 4.55 2.20
CA MET A 489 -30.83 5.98 2.49
C MET A 489 -32.22 6.59 2.45
N SER A 490 -32.56 7.46 3.40
CA SER A 490 -33.78 8.29 3.30
C SER A 490 -33.67 9.27 2.14
N ALA A 491 -34.79 9.84 1.71
CA ALA A 491 -34.79 10.85 0.65
C ALA A 491 -33.96 12.09 1.01
N ASP A 492 -33.97 12.49 2.29
CA ASP A 492 -33.19 13.63 2.76
C ASP A 492 -31.68 13.32 2.78
N GLU A 493 -31.29 12.11 3.24
CA GLU A 493 -29.90 11.64 3.18
C GLU A 493 -29.40 11.56 1.74
N TRP A 494 -30.22 11.00 0.83
CA TRP A 494 -29.89 10.93 -0.58
C TRP A 494 -29.67 12.31 -1.18
N ASN A 495 -30.62 13.23 -0.95
CA ASN A 495 -30.53 14.60 -1.46
C ASN A 495 -29.33 15.37 -0.89
N TYR A 496 -28.96 15.10 0.35
CA TYR A 496 -27.85 15.76 1.03
C TYR A 496 -26.49 15.24 0.54
N TYR A 497 -26.31 13.92 0.44
CA TYR A 497 -25.02 13.32 0.15
C TYR A 497 -24.77 13.09 -1.35
N ILE A 498 -25.80 12.77 -2.11
CA ILE A 498 -25.70 12.39 -3.53
C ILE A 498 -26.20 13.50 -4.44
N GLY A 499 -27.34 14.10 -4.10
CA GLY A 499 -27.89 15.24 -4.81
C GLY A 499 -29.32 15.02 -5.28
N LYS A 500 -30.07 16.13 -5.33
CA LYS A 500 -31.51 16.15 -5.70
C LYS A 500 -31.75 15.78 -7.17
N ASN A 501 -30.75 15.97 -8.03
CA ASN A 501 -30.87 15.73 -9.47
C ASN A 501 -30.58 14.27 -9.87
N ILE A 502 -30.18 13.44 -8.91
CA ILE A 502 -29.88 12.02 -9.14
C ILE A 502 -31.01 11.19 -8.56
N GLN A 503 -31.65 10.41 -9.41
CA GLN A 503 -32.75 9.55 -8.99
C GLN A 503 -32.31 8.59 -7.89
N GLN A 504 -33.09 8.54 -6.81
CA GLN A 504 -32.86 7.60 -5.71
C GLN A 504 -33.04 6.15 -6.19
N ILE A 505 -32.11 5.31 -5.83
CA ILE A 505 -32.12 3.87 -6.14
C ILE A 505 -31.91 3.05 -4.87
N SER A 506 -32.29 1.78 -4.89
CA SER A 506 -31.86 0.83 -3.87
C SER A 506 -30.40 0.45 -4.11
N ILE A 507 -29.52 0.91 -3.22
CA ILE A 507 -28.07 0.60 -3.29
C ILE A 507 -27.85 -0.89 -3.09
N LYS A 508 -28.56 -1.49 -2.13
CA LYS A 508 -28.42 -2.91 -1.79
C LYS A 508 -28.76 -3.85 -2.94
N ASP A 509 -29.78 -3.50 -3.73
CA ASP A 509 -30.22 -4.33 -4.86
C ASP A 509 -29.31 -4.16 -6.09
N ARG A 510 -28.58 -3.06 -6.15
CA ARG A 510 -27.73 -2.71 -7.29
C ARG A 510 -26.25 -3.08 -7.13
N LEU A 511 -25.79 -3.34 -5.90
CA LEU A 511 -24.51 -3.93 -5.60
C LEU A 511 -24.51 -5.45 -5.82
#